data_70d44689d13804233033669658ca1a3f
#
_entry.id   70d44689d13804233033669658ca1a3f
#
_cell.length_a   1.000
_cell.length_b   1.000
_cell.length_c   1.000
_cell.angle_alpha   90.00
_cell.angle_beta   90.00
_cell.angle_gamma   90.00
#
_symmetry.space_group_name_H-M   'P 1'
#
loop_
_entity.id
_entity.type
_entity.pdbx_description
1 polymer ?
#
loop_
_entity_poly.entity_id
_entity_poly.type
_entity_poly.pdbx_seq_one_letter_code
_entity_poly.pdbx_strand_id
1 'polypeptide(L)' 'MKLNLGCGKDYIDDWVNVDFYDDTKCDVTHDLEEFPWPWENDSVSEIRI' A
#
# COMPACT_ATOMS: atom_id res chain seq x y z
N MET A 1 7.61 5.21 6.56
CA MET A 1 6.18 5.26 6.24
C MET A 1 5.48 3.99 6.68
N LYS A 2 4.20 4.05 6.83
CA LYS A 2 3.37 2.90 7.19
C LYS A 2 2.56 2.46 6.00
N LEU A 3 2.62 1.19 5.64
CA LEU A 3 1.91 0.64 4.48
C LEU A 3 0.71 -0.21 4.92
N ASN A 4 -0.44 0.05 4.35
CA ASN A 4 -1.64 -0.77 4.51
C ASN A 4 -1.86 -1.51 3.19
N LEU A 5 -1.35 -2.74 3.10
CA LEU A 5 -1.36 -3.54 1.88
C LEU A 5 -2.67 -4.31 1.74
N GLY A 6 -3.22 -4.30 0.53
CA GLY A 6 -4.50 -4.94 0.28
C GLY A 6 -5.61 -4.27 1.08
N CYS A 7 -5.62 -2.93 1.10
CA CYS A 7 -6.52 -2.18 1.99
C CYS A 7 -8.00 -2.42 1.70
N GLY A 8 -8.37 -2.63 0.42
CA GLY A 8 -9.77 -2.80 0.07
C GLY A 8 -10.60 -1.64 0.61
N LYS A 9 -11.56 -1.97 1.49
CA LYS A 9 -12.42 -0.99 2.16
C LYS A 9 -11.85 -0.50 3.49
N ASP A 10 -10.71 -1.03 3.91
CA ASP A 10 -10.11 -0.73 5.21
C ASP A 10 -9.05 0.37 5.09
N TYR A 11 -9.42 1.47 4.46
CA TYR A 11 -8.56 2.63 4.32
C TYR A 11 -8.20 3.18 5.70
N ILE A 12 -6.92 3.40 5.95
CA ILE A 12 -6.42 3.94 7.22
C ILE A 12 -5.80 5.31 6.96
N ASP A 13 -6.32 6.35 7.63
CA ASP A 13 -5.74 7.69 7.55
C ASP A 13 -4.30 7.67 8.09
N ASP A 14 -3.45 8.49 7.52
CA ASP A 14 -2.03 8.63 7.84
C ASP A 14 -1.16 7.42 7.43
N TRP A 15 -1.75 6.42 6.78
CA TRP A 15 -1.05 5.30 6.19
C TRP A 15 -1.04 5.43 4.67
N VAL A 16 -0.06 4.82 4.02
CA VAL A 16 -0.08 4.66 2.56
C VAL A 16 -0.89 3.41 2.25
N ASN A 17 -2.07 3.60 1.70
CA ASN A 17 -3.02 2.53 1.42
C ASN A 17 -2.80 2.02 0.00
N VAL A 18 -2.52 0.74 -0.14
CA VAL A 18 -2.12 0.10 -1.39
C VAL A 18 -3.06 -1.04 -1.71
N ASP A 19 -3.55 -1.08 -2.94
CA ASP A 19 -4.33 -2.20 -3.43
C ASP A 19 -4.01 -2.45 -4.90
N PHE A 20 -4.31 -3.66 -5.37
CA PHE A 20 -4.17 -4.04 -6.77
C PHE A 20 -5.24 -3.37 -7.64
N TYR A 21 -6.45 -3.25 -7.11
CA TYR A 21 -7.59 -2.73 -7.85
C TYR A 21 -7.72 -1.23 -7.68
N ASP A 22 -7.86 -0.50 -8.77
CA ASP A 22 -8.00 0.96 -8.76
C ASP A 22 -9.44 1.44 -8.52
N ASP A 23 -10.40 0.52 -8.44
CA ASP A 23 -11.79 0.84 -8.11
C ASP A 23 -12.02 1.00 -6.61
N THR A 24 -11.01 0.76 -5.79
CA THR A 24 -11.04 1.00 -4.35
C THR A 24 -10.42 2.34 -4.02
N LYS A 25 -10.79 2.90 -2.87
CA LYS A 25 -10.14 4.09 -2.36
C LYS A 25 -8.77 3.70 -1.84
N CYS A 26 -7.73 4.01 -2.60
CA CYS A 26 -6.36 3.74 -2.17
C CYS A 26 -5.44 4.87 -2.62
N ASP A 27 -4.28 4.95 -1.99
CA ASP A 27 -3.29 5.97 -2.32
C ASP A 27 -2.40 5.52 -3.47
N VAL A 28 -2.12 4.23 -3.53
CA VAL A 28 -1.27 3.64 -4.57
C VAL A 28 -1.93 2.37 -5.09
N THR A 29 -2.05 2.26 -6.41
CA THR A 29 -2.48 1.03 -7.06
C THR A 29 -1.23 0.29 -7.54
N HIS A 30 -0.98 -0.89 -6.98
CA HIS A 30 0.22 -1.65 -7.31
C HIS A 30 -0.02 -3.14 -7.10
N ASP A 31 0.45 -3.96 -8.04
CA ASP A 31 0.47 -5.40 -7.89
C ASP A 31 1.62 -5.79 -6.98
N LEU A 32 1.31 -6.34 -5.82
CA LEU A 32 2.32 -6.69 -4.83
C LEU A 32 3.25 -7.82 -5.27
N GLU A 33 2.88 -8.53 -6.33
CA GLU A 33 3.75 -9.55 -6.95
C GLU A 33 4.75 -8.95 -7.93
N GLU A 34 4.59 -7.68 -8.30
CA GLU A 34 5.51 -7.00 -9.19
C GLU A 34 6.63 -6.32 -8.40
N PHE A 35 7.86 -6.53 -8.82
CA PHE A 35 9.04 -5.94 -8.20
C PHE A 35 9.83 -5.13 -9.23
N PRO A 36 10.54 -4.07 -8.77
CA PRO A 36 10.60 -3.59 -7.40
C PRO A 36 9.31 -2.88 -6.97
N TRP A 37 9.05 -2.88 -5.67
CA TRP A 37 7.98 -2.06 -5.10
C TRP A 37 8.35 -0.59 -5.24
N PRO A 38 7.35 0.34 -5.33
CA PRO A 38 7.62 1.75 -5.62
C PRO A 38 8.13 2.55 -4.41
N TRP A 39 8.71 1.90 -3.43
CA TRP A 39 9.26 2.54 -2.25
C TRP A 39 10.75 2.27 -2.12
N GLU A 40 11.47 3.25 -1.58
CA GLU A 40 12.89 3.09 -1.34
C GLU A 40 13.16 2.12 -0.19
N ASN A 41 14.34 1.49 -0.23
CA ASN A 41 14.79 0.62 0.84
C ASN A 41 14.82 1.40 2.15
N ASP A 42 14.43 0.75 3.25
CA ASP A 42 14.44 1.31 4.59
C ASP A 42 13.48 2.50 4.80
N SER A 43 12.58 2.77 3.83
CA SER A 43 11.60 3.85 3.98
C SER A 43 10.34 3.41 4.74
N VAL A 44 10.11 2.10 4.88
CA VAL A 44 8.90 1.54 5.47
C VAL A 44 9.15 1.15 6.92
N SER A 45 8.35 1.67 7.84
CA SER A 45 8.47 1.37 9.27
C SER A 45 7.46 0.33 9.76
N GLU A 46 6.29 0.28 9.16
CA GLU A 46 5.24 -0.67 9.53
C GLU A 46 4.49 -1.15 8.28
N ILE A 47 4.07 -2.41 8.31
CA ILE A 47 3.26 -3.00 7.24
C ILE A 47 2.08 -3.71 7.89
N ARG A 48 0.89 -3.45 7.36
CA ARG A 48 -0.33 -4.19 7.69
C ARG A 48 -0.81 -4.90 6.43
N ILE A 49 -1.15 -6.15 6.58
CA ILE A 49 -1.72 -6.97 5.49
C ILE A 49 -3.08 -7.48 5.91
#